data_e82a600287b92e02fe7c3358720c0ce3
#
_entry.id   e82a600287b92e02fe7c3358720c0ce3
#
_cell.length_a   1.000
_cell.length_b   1.000
_cell.length_c   1.000
_cell.angle_alpha   90.00
_cell.angle_beta   90.00
_cell.angle_gamma   90.00
#
_symmetry.space_group_name_H-M   'P 1'
#
loop_
_entity.id
_entity.type
_entity.pdbx_description
1 polymer ?
#
loop_
_entity_poly.entity_id
_entity_poly.type
_entity_poly.pdbx_seq_one_letter_code
_entity_poly.pdbx_strand_id
1 'polypeptide(L)'
;MLDFQFRNDFCTPELMYKALTVSLTHEDNTFMATLTHDGYSHFGEMQATIGYARCFGKRFSIAMRGIYLLRHAEHYVSQHSITIDVSSYCQITPHWDIAMELYNPIRLRRGITGPEIIPMEFALQLNYQWNDKLMMHFRAHKWLPGSFDASAGLLCRPISHLLLAGECGLHKLAIGIYIPWRHLLIGINTAWYYRVSFSNTARLQYLFNL
;
A
#
# COMPACT_ATOMS: atom_id res chain seq x y z
N MET A 1 8.87 -10.34 -8.81
CA MET A 1 7.84 -10.59 -7.78
C MET A 1 6.47 -10.42 -8.41
N LEU A 2 5.53 -11.30 -8.07
CA LEU A 2 4.10 -11.18 -8.37
C LEU A 2 3.35 -11.11 -7.04
N ASP A 3 2.44 -10.15 -6.86
CA ASP A 3 1.70 -9.97 -5.63
C ASP A 3 0.22 -9.77 -5.98
N PHE A 4 -0.62 -10.61 -5.39
CA PHE A 4 -2.06 -10.52 -5.51
C PHE A 4 -2.66 -10.25 -4.13
N GLN A 5 -3.49 -9.23 -4.04
CA GLN A 5 -4.19 -8.85 -2.82
C GLN A 5 -5.70 -8.78 -3.07
N PHE A 6 -6.44 -9.34 -2.15
CA PHE A 6 -7.89 -9.25 -2.10
C PHE A 6 -8.28 -8.72 -0.73
N ARG A 7 -9.12 -7.68 -0.69
CA ARG A 7 -9.66 -7.11 0.55
C ARG A 7 -11.17 -7.00 0.42
N ASN A 8 -11.86 -7.41 1.48
CA ASN A 8 -13.29 -7.17 1.64
C ASN A 8 -13.48 -6.27 2.86
N ASP A 9 -14.01 -5.08 2.61
CA ASP A 9 -14.27 -4.11 3.65
C ASP A 9 -15.68 -4.32 4.22
N PHE A 10 -15.76 -4.44 5.54
CA PHE A 10 -16.99 -4.55 6.33
C PHE A 10 -17.88 -5.76 5.98
N CYS A 11 -17.30 -6.83 5.44
CA CYS A 11 -18.02 -8.02 4.95
C CYS A 11 -19.10 -7.68 3.90
N THR A 12 -18.91 -6.59 3.16
CA THR A 12 -19.86 -6.07 2.17
C THR A 12 -19.36 -6.42 0.77
N PRO A 13 -20.12 -7.19 -0.04
CA PRO A 13 -19.69 -7.62 -1.38
C PRO A 13 -19.38 -6.45 -2.33
N GLU A 14 -20.03 -5.31 -2.13
CA GLU A 14 -19.86 -4.09 -2.91
C GLU A 14 -18.54 -3.36 -2.60
N LEU A 15 -17.93 -3.65 -1.46
CA LEU A 15 -16.69 -3.03 -1.00
C LEU A 15 -15.51 -4.00 -1.14
N MET A 16 -15.33 -4.51 -2.36
CA MET A 16 -14.25 -5.43 -2.68
C MET A 16 -13.10 -4.71 -3.40
N TYR A 17 -11.93 -4.79 -2.79
CA TYR A 17 -10.69 -4.32 -3.39
C TYR A 17 -9.86 -5.51 -3.89
N LYS A 18 -9.34 -5.39 -5.12
CA LYS A 18 -8.45 -6.37 -5.75
C LYS A 18 -7.23 -5.63 -6.28
N ALA A 19 -6.05 -6.19 -6.07
CA ALA A 19 -4.81 -5.63 -6.60
C ALA A 19 -3.92 -6.74 -7.15
N LEU A 20 -3.30 -6.44 -8.29
CA LEU A 20 -2.26 -7.26 -8.90
C LEU A 20 -1.04 -6.39 -9.13
N THR A 21 0.09 -6.76 -8.55
CA THR A 21 1.37 -6.07 -8.74
C THR A 21 2.41 -7.00 -9.31
N VAL A 22 3.10 -6.54 -10.34
CA VAL A 22 4.30 -7.19 -10.90
C VAL A 22 5.48 -6.27 -10.66
N SER A 23 6.57 -6.76 -10.14
CA SER A 23 7.82 -6.01 -10.03
C SER A 23 9.01 -6.83 -10.51
N LEU A 24 9.90 -6.16 -11.23
CA LEU A 24 11.15 -6.71 -11.76
C LEU A 24 12.30 -5.86 -11.26
N THR A 25 13.22 -6.48 -10.56
CA THR A 25 14.44 -5.83 -10.08
C THR A 25 15.62 -6.34 -10.86
N HIS A 26 16.40 -5.42 -11.41
CA HIS A 26 17.65 -5.71 -12.08
C HIS A 26 18.70 -4.75 -11.55
N GLU A 27 19.73 -5.29 -10.89
CA GLU A 27 20.76 -4.53 -10.17
C GLU A 27 20.11 -3.54 -9.19
N ASP A 28 20.42 -2.24 -9.36
CA ASP A 28 19.90 -1.15 -8.51
C ASP A 28 18.56 -0.60 -8.97
N ASN A 29 17.97 -1.16 -10.03
CA ASN A 29 16.75 -0.64 -10.65
C ASN A 29 15.59 -1.59 -10.44
N THR A 30 14.42 -1.05 -10.10
CA THR A 30 13.17 -1.82 -9.97
C THR A 30 12.08 -1.16 -10.81
N PHE A 31 11.46 -1.95 -11.67
CA PHE A 31 10.27 -1.57 -12.42
C PHE A 31 9.06 -2.25 -11.82
N MET A 32 7.96 -1.54 -11.75
CA MET A 32 6.72 -2.02 -11.15
C MET A 32 5.52 -1.65 -12.03
N ALA A 33 4.57 -2.56 -12.13
CA ALA A 33 3.24 -2.30 -12.67
C ALA A 33 2.20 -2.84 -11.69
N THR A 34 1.15 -2.06 -11.42
CA THR A 34 0.05 -2.44 -10.53
C THR A 34 -1.28 -2.12 -11.19
N LEU A 35 -2.22 -3.05 -11.10
CA LEU A 35 -3.63 -2.85 -11.44
C LEU A 35 -4.44 -3.06 -10.18
N THR A 36 -5.32 -2.11 -9.89
CA THR A 36 -6.27 -2.24 -8.78
C THR A 36 -7.68 -2.01 -9.26
N HIS A 37 -8.61 -2.65 -8.58
CA HIS A 37 -10.04 -2.42 -8.73
C HIS A 37 -10.68 -2.37 -7.35
N ASP A 38 -11.44 -1.33 -7.07
CA ASP A 38 -12.18 -1.12 -5.84
C ASP A 38 -13.64 -0.87 -6.18
N GLY A 39 -14.57 -1.60 -5.56
CA GLY A 39 -16.01 -1.48 -5.79
C GLY A 39 -16.64 -2.66 -6.51
N TYR A 40 -17.79 -2.39 -7.16
CA TYR A 40 -18.68 -3.38 -7.80
C TYR A 40 -19.17 -2.89 -9.18
N SER A 41 -20.13 -3.61 -9.79
CA SER A 41 -20.57 -3.35 -11.18
C SER A 41 -21.16 -1.97 -11.42
N HIS A 42 -21.89 -1.41 -10.45
CA HIS A 42 -22.57 -0.10 -10.58
C HIS A 42 -21.70 1.09 -10.17
N PHE A 43 -20.69 0.86 -9.33
CA PHE A 43 -19.72 1.86 -8.90
C PHE A 43 -18.37 1.21 -8.62
N GLY A 44 -17.34 1.69 -9.28
CA GLY A 44 -15.99 1.18 -9.07
C GLY A 44 -14.91 2.17 -9.48
N GLU A 45 -13.77 2.03 -8.85
CA GLU A 45 -12.54 2.72 -9.20
C GLU A 45 -11.49 1.70 -9.67
N MET A 46 -10.94 1.93 -10.85
CA MET A 46 -9.79 1.20 -11.37
C MET A 46 -8.57 2.11 -11.34
N GLN A 47 -7.45 1.54 -10.98
CA GLN A 47 -6.19 2.26 -11.01
C GLN A 47 -5.14 1.41 -11.71
N ALA A 48 -4.45 2.01 -12.70
CA ALA A 48 -3.28 1.45 -13.35
C ALA A 48 -2.06 2.28 -12.98
N THR A 49 -1.03 1.64 -12.46
CA THR A 49 0.18 2.30 -11.98
C THR A 49 1.39 1.69 -12.67
N ILE A 50 2.29 2.54 -13.13
CA ILE A 50 3.65 2.15 -13.54
C ILE A 50 4.65 2.89 -12.66
N GLY A 51 5.68 2.21 -12.24
CA GLY A 51 6.67 2.77 -11.33
C GLY A 51 8.08 2.36 -11.66
N TYR A 52 8.99 3.25 -11.28
CA TYR A 52 10.42 3.03 -11.35
C TYR A 52 11.04 3.45 -10.02
N ALA A 53 11.91 2.58 -9.48
CA ALA A 53 12.71 2.87 -8.31
C ALA A 53 14.18 2.62 -8.61
N ARG A 54 15.05 3.44 -8.01
CA ARG A 54 16.50 3.26 -8.09
C ARG A 54 17.12 3.33 -6.70
N CYS A 55 18.00 2.37 -6.43
CA CYS A 55 18.84 2.37 -5.25
C CYS A 55 20.13 3.17 -5.52
N PHE A 56 20.49 4.03 -4.59
CA PHE A 56 21.72 4.80 -4.58
C PHE A 56 22.62 4.25 -3.46
N GLY A 57 23.42 3.26 -3.82
CA GLY A 57 24.17 2.48 -2.86
C GLY A 57 23.27 1.58 -2.01
N LYS A 58 23.71 1.25 -0.79
CA LYS A 58 23.04 0.26 0.08
C LYS A 58 21.96 0.85 1.00
N ARG A 59 21.84 2.17 1.08
CA ARG A 59 21.07 2.82 2.15
C ARG A 59 19.97 3.76 1.69
N PHE A 60 19.99 4.17 0.44
CA PHE A 60 19.05 5.17 -0.04
C PHE A 60 18.42 4.74 -1.35
N SER A 61 17.13 4.94 -1.50
CA SER A 61 16.42 4.74 -2.76
C SER A 61 15.34 5.80 -2.97
N ILE A 62 15.08 6.10 -4.23
CA ILE A 62 13.98 6.96 -4.67
C ILE A 62 13.13 6.17 -5.65
N ALA A 63 11.82 6.35 -5.57
CA ALA A 63 10.88 5.82 -6.53
C ALA A 63 9.91 6.90 -7.01
N MET A 64 9.44 6.75 -8.24
CA MET A 64 8.39 7.56 -8.83
C MET A 64 7.37 6.65 -9.50
N ARG A 65 6.08 6.96 -9.34
CA ARG A 65 4.98 6.20 -9.94
C ARG A 65 4.09 7.16 -10.73
N GLY A 66 3.73 6.77 -11.95
CA GLY A 66 2.66 7.38 -12.72
C GLY A 66 1.37 6.56 -12.51
N ILE A 67 0.28 7.22 -12.22
CA ILE A 67 -0.97 6.59 -11.79
C ILE A 67 -2.11 7.11 -12.66
N TYR A 68 -2.78 6.20 -13.36
CA TYR A 68 -4.01 6.47 -14.08
C TYR A 68 -5.19 5.98 -13.25
N LEU A 69 -6.17 6.82 -13.05
CA LEU A 69 -7.38 6.58 -12.27
C LEU A 69 -8.60 6.63 -13.20
N LEU A 70 -9.44 5.61 -13.11
CA LEU A 70 -10.72 5.51 -13.79
C LEU A 70 -11.81 5.26 -12.75
N ARG A 71 -12.74 6.21 -12.59
CA ARG A 71 -13.94 6.02 -11.80
C ARG A 71 -15.12 5.80 -12.72
N HIS A 72 -15.82 4.70 -12.52
CA HIS A 72 -17.06 4.37 -13.20
C HIS A 72 -18.22 4.42 -12.21
N ALA A 73 -19.32 5.07 -12.61
CA ALA A 73 -20.58 5.03 -11.90
C ALA A 73 -21.70 4.84 -12.92
N GLU A 74 -22.61 3.93 -12.63
CA GLU A 74 -23.75 3.65 -13.50
C GLU A 74 -24.58 4.92 -13.72
N HIS A 75 -24.99 5.16 -14.97
CA HIS A 75 -25.72 6.36 -15.43
C HIS A 75 -24.90 7.66 -15.40
N TYR A 76 -23.60 7.63 -15.08
CA TYR A 76 -22.72 8.79 -15.13
C TYR A 76 -21.58 8.58 -16.13
N VAL A 77 -21.03 9.68 -16.62
CA VAL A 77 -19.84 9.63 -17.48
C VAL A 77 -18.63 9.20 -16.66
N SER A 78 -17.89 8.22 -17.17
CA SER A 78 -16.66 7.78 -16.54
C SER A 78 -15.65 8.93 -16.40
N GLN A 79 -15.03 9.02 -15.25
CA GLN A 79 -14.05 10.06 -14.94
C GLN A 79 -12.63 9.48 -15.02
N HIS A 80 -11.80 10.14 -15.81
CA HIS A 80 -10.40 9.77 -16.02
C HIS A 80 -9.50 10.80 -15.36
N SER A 81 -8.44 10.35 -14.69
CA SER A 81 -7.45 11.24 -14.06
C SER A 81 -6.07 10.60 -14.12
N ILE A 82 -5.05 11.44 -14.13
CA ILE A 82 -3.65 10.98 -14.05
C ILE A 82 -3.03 11.72 -12.88
N THR A 83 -2.25 11.01 -12.09
CA THR A 83 -1.47 11.61 -11.01
C THR A 83 -0.09 10.96 -10.91
N ILE A 84 0.73 11.51 -10.06
CA ILE A 84 2.06 10.96 -9.77
C ILE A 84 2.22 10.75 -8.27
N ASP A 85 3.17 9.92 -7.94
CA ASP A 85 3.61 9.64 -6.58
C ASP A 85 5.14 9.62 -6.58
N VAL A 86 5.73 10.17 -5.54
CA VAL A 86 7.17 10.15 -5.30
C VAL A 86 7.41 9.59 -3.92
N SER A 87 8.31 8.64 -3.82
CA SER A 87 8.68 8.05 -2.53
C SER A 87 10.19 7.92 -2.39
N SER A 88 10.63 7.93 -1.16
CA SER A 88 12.04 7.74 -0.80
C SER A 88 12.16 6.81 0.40
N TYR A 89 13.23 6.07 0.43
CA TYR A 89 13.61 5.20 1.54
C TYR A 89 15.05 5.47 1.93
N CYS A 90 15.32 5.51 3.23
CA CYS A 90 16.67 5.69 3.76
C CYS A 90 16.88 4.79 4.98
N GLN A 91 17.92 3.97 4.93
CA GLN A 91 18.42 3.25 6.09
C GLN A 91 19.38 4.15 6.86
N ILE A 92 18.91 4.71 7.99
CA ILE A 92 19.65 5.63 8.84
C ILE A 92 20.76 4.88 9.57
N THR A 93 20.41 3.73 10.17
CA THR A 93 21.33 2.83 10.87
C THR A 93 20.97 1.37 10.50
N PRO A 94 21.76 0.36 10.93
CA PRO A 94 21.36 -1.05 10.74
C PRO A 94 20.01 -1.41 11.37
N HIS A 95 19.55 -0.63 12.35
CA HIS A 95 18.30 -0.87 13.08
C HIS A 95 17.16 0.08 12.70
N TRP A 96 17.47 1.23 12.12
CA TRP A 96 16.49 2.26 11.81
C TRP A 96 16.41 2.53 10.32
N ASP A 97 15.22 2.49 9.77
CA ASP A 97 14.95 3.00 8.44
C ASP A 97 13.71 3.92 8.42
N ILE A 98 13.68 4.78 7.44
CA ILE A 98 12.60 5.75 7.21
C ILE A 98 12.16 5.68 5.76
N ALA A 99 10.86 5.69 5.54
CA ALA A 99 10.24 5.84 4.23
C ALA A 99 9.31 7.03 4.22
N MET A 100 9.32 7.76 3.12
CA MET A 100 8.43 8.91 2.88
C MET A 100 7.74 8.70 1.55
N GLU A 101 6.47 9.09 1.48
CA GLU A 101 5.68 9.02 0.27
C GLU A 101 4.86 10.30 0.12
N LEU A 102 4.81 10.82 -1.09
CA LEU A 102 4.05 12.00 -1.46
C LEU A 102 3.20 11.68 -2.67
N TYR A 103 1.93 11.40 -2.42
CA TYR A 103 0.93 11.11 -3.44
C TYR A 103 0.27 12.41 -3.93
N ASN A 104 0.08 12.53 -5.21
CA ASN A 104 -0.55 13.67 -5.90
C ASN A 104 0.00 15.05 -5.48
N PRO A 105 1.33 15.31 -5.52
CA PRO A 105 1.93 16.58 -5.10
C PRO A 105 1.42 17.78 -5.90
N ILE A 106 0.98 17.58 -7.12
CA ILE A 106 0.50 18.64 -8.02
C ILE A 106 -1.00 18.90 -7.88
N ARG A 107 -1.69 18.22 -6.96
CA ARG A 107 -3.12 18.41 -6.66
C ARG A 107 -4.00 18.36 -7.90
N LEU A 108 -3.82 17.36 -8.72
CA LEU A 108 -4.63 17.18 -9.92
C LEU A 108 -6.11 16.99 -9.57
N ARG A 109 -6.96 17.42 -10.50
CA ARG A 109 -8.40 17.28 -10.36
C ARG A 109 -8.87 15.95 -10.93
N ARG A 110 -9.98 15.46 -10.42
CA ARG A 110 -10.66 14.28 -10.92
C ARG A 110 -11.51 14.66 -12.13
N GLY A 111 -11.15 14.11 -13.30
CA GLY A 111 -11.75 14.49 -14.59
C GLY A 111 -11.20 15.82 -15.14
N ILE A 112 -11.40 16.05 -16.45
CA ILE A 112 -10.85 17.23 -17.15
C ILE A 112 -11.51 18.54 -16.67
N THR A 113 -12.78 18.47 -16.28
CA THR A 113 -13.59 19.63 -15.84
C THR A 113 -14.21 19.43 -14.45
N GLY A 114 -13.87 18.33 -13.76
CA GLY A 114 -14.47 17.99 -12.47
C GLY A 114 -14.08 18.96 -11.34
N PRO A 115 -15.01 19.31 -10.46
CA PRO A 115 -14.71 20.16 -9.30
C PRO A 115 -13.90 19.42 -8.21
N GLU A 116 -13.88 18.10 -8.23
CA GLU A 116 -13.25 17.27 -7.21
C GLU A 116 -11.72 17.25 -7.37
N ILE A 117 -11.02 17.70 -6.35
CA ILE A 117 -9.55 17.63 -6.28
C ILE A 117 -9.17 16.28 -5.67
N ILE A 118 -8.27 15.55 -6.33
CA ILE A 118 -7.66 14.36 -5.74
C ILE A 118 -6.83 14.83 -4.54
N PRO A 119 -7.06 14.29 -3.32
CA PRO A 119 -6.29 14.71 -2.14
C PRO A 119 -4.79 14.50 -2.36
N MET A 120 -3.99 15.43 -1.90
CA MET A 120 -2.56 15.19 -1.72
C MET A 120 -2.38 14.41 -0.42
N GLU A 121 -1.59 13.36 -0.44
CA GLU A 121 -1.28 12.58 0.74
C GLU A 121 0.23 12.61 1.00
N PHE A 122 0.60 12.88 2.23
CA PHE A 122 1.94 12.70 2.75
C PHE A 122 1.93 11.54 3.74
N ALA A 123 2.78 10.55 3.50
CA ALA A 123 2.98 9.42 4.40
C ALA A 123 4.43 9.35 4.88
N LEU A 124 4.60 9.07 6.15
CA LEU A 124 5.88 8.83 6.80
C LEU A 124 5.82 7.49 7.51
N GLN A 125 6.81 6.66 7.29
CA GLN A 125 6.98 5.40 8.02
C GLN A 125 8.38 5.33 8.61
N LEU A 126 8.47 4.99 9.88
CA LEU A 126 9.69 4.74 10.61
C LEU A 126 9.68 3.30 11.08
N ASN A 127 10.70 2.52 10.74
CA ASN A 127 10.85 1.15 11.18
C ASN A 127 12.05 1.02 12.11
N TYR A 128 11.89 0.19 13.13
CA TYR A 128 12.94 -0.18 14.08
C TYR A 128 13.09 -1.68 14.15
N GLN A 129 14.24 -2.19 13.72
CA GLN A 129 14.61 -3.60 13.81
C GLN A 129 15.24 -3.87 15.16
N TRP A 130 14.46 -4.43 16.09
CA TRP A 130 14.98 -4.79 17.43
C TRP A 130 15.97 -5.94 17.33
N ASN A 131 15.61 -6.98 16.58
CA ASN A 131 16.42 -8.15 16.28
C ASN A 131 15.88 -8.84 15.02
N ASP A 132 16.48 -9.97 14.62
CA ASP A 132 16.07 -10.70 13.40
C ASP A 132 14.62 -11.22 13.44
N LYS A 133 13.99 -11.23 14.61
CA LYS A 133 12.63 -11.75 14.81
C LYS A 133 11.58 -10.70 15.09
N LEU A 134 11.98 -9.48 15.46
CA LEU A 134 11.06 -8.45 15.92
C LEU A 134 11.37 -7.11 15.27
N MET A 135 10.40 -6.55 14.58
CA MET A 135 10.43 -5.21 13.99
C MET A 135 9.22 -4.41 14.49
N MET A 136 9.45 -3.19 14.86
CA MET A 136 8.43 -2.19 15.16
C MET A 136 8.29 -1.25 13.98
N HIS A 137 7.08 -0.77 13.72
CA HIS A 137 6.88 0.31 12.75
C HIS A 137 5.94 1.36 13.31
N PHE A 138 6.20 2.60 12.92
CA PHE A 138 5.35 3.76 13.17
C PHE A 138 5.01 4.36 11.82
N ARG A 139 3.75 4.66 11.60
CA ARG A 139 3.26 5.23 10.36
C ARG A 139 2.39 6.44 10.66
N ALA A 140 2.58 7.50 9.89
CA ALA A 140 1.75 8.70 9.95
C ALA A 140 1.33 9.08 8.53
N HIS A 141 0.05 9.41 8.36
CA HIS A 141 -0.55 9.85 7.11
C HIS A 141 -1.24 11.19 7.31
N LYS A 142 -1.04 12.11 6.36
CA LYS A 142 -1.73 13.40 6.33
C LYS A 142 -2.32 13.62 4.95
N TRP A 143 -3.64 13.71 4.86
CA TRP A 143 -4.37 14.12 3.67
C TRP A 143 -4.57 15.64 3.66
N LEU A 144 -4.36 16.28 2.51
CA LEU A 144 -4.48 17.71 2.34
C LEU A 144 -5.48 18.07 1.22
N PRO A 145 -6.56 18.82 1.53
CA PRO A 145 -7.03 19.17 2.87
C PRO A 145 -7.69 17.98 3.55
N GLY A 146 -7.52 17.82 4.86
CA GLY A 146 -8.27 16.78 5.55
C GLY A 146 -7.61 16.15 6.77
N SER A 147 -7.88 14.87 6.96
CA SER A 147 -7.58 14.12 8.16
C SER A 147 -6.09 13.79 8.34
N PHE A 148 -5.76 13.49 9.57
CA PHE A 148 -4.49 12.89 9.97
C PHE A 148 -4.78 11.50 10.55
N ASP A 149 -3.95 10.53 10.22
CA ASP A 149 -3.95 9.19 10.83
C ASP A 149 -2.55 8.81 11.26
N ALA A 150 -2.45 8.06 12.35
CA ALA A 150 -1.20 7.52 12.83
C ALA A 150 -1.42 6.13 13.40
N SER A 151 -0.44 5.26 13.20
CA SER A 151 -0.45 3.89 13.72
C SER A 151 0.95 3.46 14.16
N ALA A 152 0.97 2.51 15.07
CA ALA A 152 2.16 1.78 15.49
C ALA A 152 1.90 0.29 15.38
N GLY A 153 2.89 -0.47 14.98
CA GLY A 153 2.73 -1.91 14.83
C GLY A 153 4.00 -2.69 15.13
N LEU A 154 3.80 -3.99 15.23
CA LEU A 154 4.81 -4.98 15.48
C LEU A 154 4.75 -6.06 14.41
N LEU A 155 5.90 -6.46 13.91
CA LEU A 155 6.06 -7.65 13.09
C LEU A 155 6.97 -8.63 13.84
N CYS A 156 6.45 -9.81 14.13
CA CYS A 156 7.17 -10.84 14.87
C CYS A 156 7.30 -12.11 14.03
N ARG A 157 8.51 -12.67 13.99
CA ARG A 157 8.81 -13.96 13.35
C ARG A 157 9.20 -15.00 14.44
N PRO A 158 8.23 -15.62 15.13
CA PRO A 158 8.54 -16.58 16.18
C PRO A 158 9.29 -17.81 15.64
N ILE A 159 8.93 -18.26 14.44
CA ILE A 159 9.59 -19.37 13.72
C ILE A 159 9.78 -18.97 12.24
N SER A 160 10.63 -19.69 11.52
CA SER A 160 10.99 -19.38 10.12
C SER A 160 9.80 -19.34 9.14
N HIS A 161 8.74 -20.10 9.44
CA HIS A 161 7.56 -20.24 8.58
C HIS A 161 6.33 -19.50 9.08
N LEU A 162 6.48 -18.59 10.04
CA LEU A 162 5.35 -17.83 10.58
C LEU A 162 5.75 -16.38 10.86
N LEU A 163 5.00 -15.45 10.29
CA LEU A 163 5.07 -14.03 10.59
C LEU A 163 3.75 -13.60 11.21
N LEU A 164 3.81 -12.93 12.33
CA LEU A 164 2.68 -12.34 13.02
C LEU A 164 2.80 -10.82 12.95
N ALA A 165 1.75 -10.14 12.55
CA ALA A 165 1.68 -8.69 12.52
C ALA A 165 0.57 -8.20 13.45
N GLY A 166 0.84 -7.13 14.19
CA GLY A 166 -0.14 -6.40 14.96
C GLY A 166 0.02 -4.91 14.68
N GLU A 167 -1.06 -4.19 14.50
CA GLU A 167 -1.07 -2.74 14.28
C GLU A 167 -2.18 -2.10 15.09
N CYS A 168 -1.88 -1.02 15.79
CA CYS A 168 -2.82 -0.18 16.52
C CYS A 168 -2.70 1.24 15.99
N GLY A 169 -3.80 1.80 15.51
CA GLY A 169 -3.88 3.15 14.99
C GLY A 169 -4.97 3.96 15.65
N LEU A 170 -5.06 5.24 15.27
CA LEU A 170 -6.09 6.16 15.81
C LEU A 170 -7.51 5.68 15.50
N HIS A 171 -7.69 4.95 14.39
CA HIS A 171 -9.01 4.55 13.90
C HIS A 171 -9.19 3.04 13.75
N LYS A 172 -8.11 2.24 13.90
CA LYS A 172 -8.15 0.78 13.66
C LYS A 172 -7.22 0.01 14.58
N LEU A 173 -7.58 -1.26 14.81
CA LEU A 173 -6.71 -2.32 15.31
C LEU A 173 -6.63 -3.39 14.24
N ALA A 174 -5.43 -3.88 13.92
CA ALA A 174 -5.28 -4.94 12.92
C ALA A 174 -4.36 -6.06 13.42
N ILE A 175 -4.67 -7.28 13.00
CA ILE A 175 -3.86 -8.46 13.25
C ILE A 175 -3.70 -9.22 11.95
N GLY A 176 -2.48 -9.66 11.65
CA GLY A 176 -2.14 -10.40 10.45
C GLY A 176 -1.32 -11.64 10.75
N ILE A 177 -1.54 -12.66 9.95
CA ILE A 177 -0.78 -13.91 9.96
C ILE A 177 -0.28 -14.14 8.54
N TYR A 178 1.03 -14.39 8.39
CA TYR A 178 1.66 -14.64 7.12
C TYR A 178 2.54 -15.90 7.20
N ILE A 179 2.43 -16.74 6.18
CA ILE A 179 3.13 -18.02 6.08
C ILE A 179 4.06 -17.94 4.86
N PRO A 180 5.37 -17.72 5.07
CA PRO A 180 6.36 -17.86 4.01
C PRO A 180 6.59 -19.35 3.72
N TRP A 181 6.38 -19.77 2.48
CA TRP A 181 6.59 -21.12 2.02
C TRP A 181 7.37 -21.14 0.70
N ARG A 182 8.67 -21.43 0.77
CA ARG A 182 9.60 -21.36 -0.36
C ARG A 182 9.57 -19.98 -1.02
N HIS A 183 9.03 -19.88 -2.24
CA HIS A 183 8.89 -18.65 -3.01
C HIS A 183 7.54 -17.95 -2.82
N LEU A 184 6.65 -18.53 -2.01
CA LEU A 184 5.31 -18.00 -1.75
C LEU A 184 5.25 -17.36 -0.37
N LEU A 185 4.52 -16.25 -0.28
CA LEU A 185 4.04 -15.68 0.97
C LEU A 185 2.51 -15.64 0.92
N ILE A 186 1.87 -16.37 1.81
CA ILE A 186 0.41 -16.37 1.97
C ILE A 186 0.08 -15.62 3.25
N GLY A 187 -0.80 -14.65 3.18
CA GLY A 187 -1.16 -13.84 4.34
C GLY A 187 -2.65 -13.57 4.45
N ILE A 188 -3.11 -13.47 5.68
CA ILE A 188 -4.44 -13.00 6.02
C ILE A 188 -4.26 -11.92 7.08
N ASN A 189 -4.96 -10.80 6.89
CA ASN A 189 -5.00 -9.70 7.83
C ASN A 189 -6.45 -9.32 8.09
N THR A 190 -6.79 -9.10 9.35
CA THR A 190 -8.09 -8.57 9.76
C THR A 190 -7.88 -7.27 10.49
N ALA A 191 -8.53 -6.21 10.04
CA ALA A 191 -8.54 -4.90 10.68
C ALA A 191 -9.94 -4.61 11.24
N TRP A 192 -9.99 -4.21 12.49
CA TRP A 192 -11.19 -3.71 13.13
C TRP A 192 -11.14 -2.18 13.20
N TYR A 193 -12.10 -1.54 12.56
CA TYR A 193 -12.27 -0.09 12.60
C TYR A 193 -13.25 0.28 13.72
N TYR A 194 -12.82 1.11 14.66
CA TYR A 194 -13.54 1.40 15.92
C TYR A 194 -14.97 1.89 15.76
N ARG A 195 -15.32 2.47 14.61
CA ARG A 195 -16.65 3.06 14.38
C ARG A 195 -17.49 2.35 13.33
N VAL A 196 -16.92 1.37 12.63
CA VAL A 196 -17.61 0.79 11.47
C VAL A 196 -17.70 -0.72 11.60
N SER A 197 -16.66 -1.48 11.34
CA SER A 197 -16.68 -2.95 11.35
C SER A 197 -15.28 -3.52 10.98
N PHE A 198 -15.26 -4.79 10.57
CA PHE A 198 -14.05 -5.51 10.18
C PHE A 198 -13.77 -5.38 8.69
N SER A 199 -12.49 -5.34 8.33
CA SER A 199 -11.98 -5.49 6.99
C SER A 199 -11.02 -6.67 6.94
N ASN A 200 -11.20 -7.57 6.00
CA ASN A 200 -10.39 -8.76 5.84
C ASN A 200 -9.60 -8.68 4.54
N THR A 201 -8.29 -8.90 4.64
CA THR A 201 -7.37 -8.90 3.50
C THR A 201 -6.71 -10.26 3.38
N ALA A 202 -6.76 -10.85 2.18
CA ALA A 202 -5.95 -11.99 1.80
C ALA A 202 -4.85 -11.53 0.83
N ARG A 203 -3.65 -12.05 0.98
CA ARG A 203 -2.49 -11.73 0.15
C ARG A 203 -1.77 -12.98 -0.28
N LEU A 204 -1.44 -13.05 -1.56
CA LEU A 204 -0.59 -14.07 -2.15
C LEU A 204 0.56 -13.39 -2.90
N GLN A 205 1.77 -13.66 -2.49
CA GLN A 205 2.96 -13.08 -3.11
C GLN A 205 3.89 -14.21 -3.58
N TYR A 206 4.37 -14.11 -4.81
CA TYR A 206 5.34 -15.02 -5.40
C TYR A 206 6.65 -14.29 -5.75
N LEU A 207 7.76 -14.82 -5.26
CA LEU A 207 9.10 -14.29 -5.52
C LEU A 207 9.75 -15.11 -6.63
N PHE A 208 10.03 -14.49 -7.77
CA PHE A 208 10.84 -15.10 -8.82
C PHE A 208 12.31 -15.03 -8.42
N ASN A 209 13.01 -16.13 -8.55
CA ASN A 209 14.48 -16.11 -8.61
C ASN A 209 14.84 -15.80 -10.07
N LEU A 210 15.24 -14.59 -10.35
CA LEU A 210 15.83 -14.18 -11.61
C LEU A 210 17.35 -14.24 -11.52
#